data_8ef76bd7b60ae9f16689e4a6de99f9fc
#
_entry.id   8ef76bd7b60ae9f16689e4a6de99f9fc
#
_cell.length_a   1.000
_cell.length_b   1.000
_cell.length_c   1.000
_cell.angle_alpha   90.00
_cell.angle_beta   90.00
_cell.angle_gamma   90.00
#
_symmetry.space_group_name_H-M   'P 1'
#
loop_
_entity.id
_entity.type
_entity.pdbx_description
1 polymer ?
#
loop_
_entity_poly.entity_id
_entity_poly.type
_entity_poly.pdbx_seq_one_letter_code
_entity_poly.pdbx_strand_id
1 'polypeptide(L)'
;VDGDGQHDPSYIPELVKLIEGGASLAIGSRFLVETDGFQSTFMRRVGIRWLSFLLELLTGKVVTDPTSGFRACNKDAIDLFCKSYPDDYPEPESIALAMKLGLPVMEAPVKMNERQGGRSSIGGFSSVYYMIKVTLAIVLVCWVHRGDK
;
A
#
# COMPACT_ATOMS: atom_id res chain seq x y z
N VAL A 1 -0.36 10.06 6.10
CA VAL A 1 -1.62 10.76 5.77
C VAL A 1 -1.30 11.83 4.75
N ASP A 2 -1.97 11.78 3.58
CA ASP A 2 -1.78 12.78 2.53
C ASP A 2 -2.54 14.07 2.85
N GLY A 3 -2.01 15.21 2.37
CA GLY A 3 -2.59 16.54 2.64
C GLY A 3 -3.70 16.97 1.67
N ASP A 4 -4.25 16.05 0.86
CA ASP A 4 -5.24 16.33 -0.18
C ASP A 4 -6.71 16.18 0.27
N GLY A 5 -6.92 15.90 1.58
CA GLY A 5 -8.24 15.73 2.19
C GLY A 5 -8.93 14.40 1.90
N GLN A 6 -8.27 13.46 1.22
CA GLN A 6 -8.86 12.13 0.94
C GLN A 6 -8.90 11.24 2.18
N HIS A 7 -7.92 11.36 3.08
CA HIS A 7 -7.82 10.54 4.27
C HIS A 7 -8.58 11.18 5.44
N ASP A 8 -9.63 10.51 5.91
CA ASP A 8 -10.39 10.95 7.09
C ASP A 8 -9.59 10.61 8.35
N PRO A 9 -9.18 11.62 9.15
CA PRO A 9 -8.42 11.41 10.37
C PRO A 9 -9.12 10.56 11.43
N SER A 10 -10.44 10.41 11.37
CA SER A 10 -11.22 9.58 12.30
C SER A 10 -10.81 8.10 12.30
N TYR A 11 -10.16 7.62 11.21
CA TYR A 11 -9.64 6.25 11.12
C TYR A 11 -8.22 6.08 11.68
N ILE A 12 -7.53 7.15 12.08
CA ILE A 12 -6.19 7.05 12.68
C ILE A 12 -6.17 6.13 13.91
N PRO A 13 -7.15 6.21 14.85
CA PRO A 13 -7.16 5.31 16.00
C PRO A 13 -7.24 3.82 15.64
N GLU A 14 -7.89 3.47 14.52
CA GLU A 14 -7.97 2.07 14.06
C GLU A 14 -6.62 1.57 13.56
N LEU A 15 -5.88 2.39 12.80
CA LEU A 15 -4.53 2.05 12.38
C LEU A 15 -3.58 1.92 13.57
N VAL A 16 -3.69 2.82 14.56
CA VAL A 16 -2.90 2.75 15.79
C VAL A 16 -3.18 1.47 16.56
N LYS A 17 -4.44 1.05 16.69
CA LYS A 17 -4.80 -0.24 17.32
C LYS A 17 -4.15 -1.44 16.63
N LEU A 18 -4.04 -1.44 15.30
CA LEU A 18 -3.32 -2.50 14.59
C LEU A 18 -1.83 -2.52 14.95
N ILE A 19 -1.21 -1.36 15.08
CA ILE A 19 0.19 -1.24 15.53
C ILE A 19 0.35 -1.74 16.96
N GLU A 20 -0.53 -1.34 17.87
CA GLU A 20 -0.56 -1.83 19.26
C GLU A 20 -0.82 -3.34 19.33
N GLY A 21 -1.59 -3.88 18.37
CA GLY A 21 -1.86 -5.31 18.19
C GLY A 21 -0.71 -6.11 17.57
N GLY A 22 0.44 -5.46 17.28
CA GLY A 22 1.65 -6.13 16.78
C GLY A 22 1.91 -5.98 15.29
N ALA A 23 1.13 -5.16 14.55
CA ALA A 23 1.50 -4.83 13.18
C ALA A 23 2.74 -3.93 13.15
N SER A 24 3.65 -4.19 12.21
CA SER A 24 4.74 -3.26 11.93
C SER A 24 4.31 -2.19 10.93
N LEU A 25 3.43 -2.55 10.00
CA LEU A 25 2.83 -1.65 9.02
C LEU A 25 1.32 -1.86 9.02
N ALA A 26 0.54 -0.83 9.36
CA ALA A 26 -0.90 -0.81 9.25
C ALA A 26 -1.32 0.04 8.05
N ILE A 27 -2.24 -0.48 7.22
CA ILE A 27 -2.69 0.14 5.98
C ILE A 27 -4.21 0.36 6.05
N GLY A 28 -4.66 1.57 5.77
CA GLY A 28 -6.08 1.86 5.55
C GLY A 28 -6.50 1.40 4.15
N SER A 29 -7.29 0.33 4.08
CA SER A 29 -7.73 -0.26 2.81
C SER A 29 -9.13 0.20 2.44
N ARG A 30 -9.32 0.57 1.17
CA ARG A 30 -10.60 0.92 0.54
C ARG A 30 -11.41 -0.29 0.11
N PHE A 31 -10.79 -1.48 0.12
CA PHE A 31 -11.33 -2.69 -0.53
C PHE A 31 -11.60 -3.84 0.45
N LEU A 32 -11.32 -3.68 1.74
CA LEU A 32 -11.62 -4.69 2.77
C LEU A 32 -13.12 -4.86 2.98
N VAL A 33 -13.89 -3.78 2.88
CA VAL A 33 -15.35 -3.78 3.00
C VAL A 33 -15.91 -2.95 1.85
N GLU A 34 -17.00 -3.41 1.24
CA GLU A 34 -17.73 -2.60 0.27
C GLU A 34 -18.32 -1.38 1.01
N THR A 35 -17.71 -0.23 0.78
CA THR A 35 -18.19 1.03 1.34
C THR A 35 -18.75 1.91 0.23
N ASP A 36 -19.86 2.59 0.50
CA ASP A 36 -20.44 3.64 -0.38
C ASP A 36 -19.55 4.90 -0.36
N GLY A 37 -18.31 4.76 -0.84
CA GLY A 37 -17.34 5.83 -0.90
C GLY A 37 -16.84 6.07 -2.31
N PHE A 38 -15.79 6.89 -2.45
CA PHE A 38 -15.13 7.19 -3.73
C PHE A 38 -14.81 5.89 -4.50
N GLN A 39 -15.52 5.69 -5.61
CA GLN A 39 -15.27 4.56 -6.50
C GLN A 39 -14.14 4.91 -7.48
N SER A 40 -13.02 4.23 -7.34
CA SER A 40 -11.94 4.32 -8.32
C SER A 40 -12.39 3.79 -9.69
N THR A 41 -11.81 4.31 -10.78
CA THR A 41 -12.12 3.84 -12.14
C THR A 41 -11.89 2.33 -12.27
N PHE A 42 -12.63 1.67 -13.17
CA PHE A 42 -12.51 0.23 -13.42
C PHE A 42 -11.04 -0.18 -13.68
N MET A 43 -10.33 0.56 -14.53
CA MET A 43 -8.92 0.28 -14.86
C MET A 43 -8.00 0.37 -13.63
N ARG A 44 -8.24 1.33 -12.75
CA ARG A 44 -7.48 1.46 -11.50
C ARG A 44 -7.73 0.26 -10.57
N ARG A 45 -8.98 -0.21 -10.47
CA ARG A 45 -9.31 -1.41 -9.68
C ARG A 45 -8.64 -2.67 -10.24
N VAL A 46 -8.60 -2.83 -11.57
CA VAL A 46 -7.87 -3.93 -12.22
C VAL A 46 -6.38 -3.88 -11.86
N GLY A 47 -5.77 -2.70 -11.95
CA GLY A 47 -4.36 -2.51 -11.57
C GLY A 47 -4.08 -2.85 -10.10
N ILE A 48 -4.94 -2.39 -9.18
CA ILE A 48 -4.80 -2.69 -7.75
C ILE A 48 -4.93 -4.19 -7.48
N ARG A 49 -5.91 -4.86 -8.10
CA ARG A 49 -6.07 -6.33 -7.97
C ARG A 49 -4.86 -7.08 -8.51
N TRP A 50 -4.28 -6.61 -9.61
CA TRP A 50 -3.05 -7.20 -10.15
C TRP A 50 -1.89 -7.09 -9.15
N LEU A 51 -1.68 -5.92 -8.55
CA LEU A 51 -0.62 -5.71 -7.55
C LEU A 51 -0.87 -6.54 -6.28
N SER A 52 -2.12 -6.65 -5.83
CA SER A 52 -2.50 -7.51 -4.70
C SER A 52 -2.18 -8.97 -4.98
N PHE A 53 -2.58 -9.47 -6.15
CA PHE A 53 -2.28 -10.83 -6.60
C PHE A 53 -0.76 -11.09 -6.68
N LEU A 54 -0.02 -10.14 -7.23
CA LEU A 54 1.44 -10.24 -7.35
C LEU A 54 2.12 -10.31 -5.97
N LEU A 55 1.70 -9.46 -5.03
CA LEU A 55 2.19 -9.49 -3.66
C LEU A 55 1.88 -10.83 -2.98
N GLU A 56 0.65 -11.32 -3.11
CA GLU A 56 0.26 -12.63 -2.57
C GLU A 56 1.12 -13.75 -3.14
N LEU A 57 1.30 -13.78 -4.47
CA LEU A 57 2.11 -14.79 -5.15
C LEU A 57 3.58 -14.79 -4.68
N LEU A 58 4.17 -13.61 -4.45
CA LEU A 58 5.59 -13.47 -4.14
C LEU A 58 5.90 -13.53 -2.63
N THR A 59 4.93 -13.16 -1.78
CA THR A 59 5.14 -13.07 -0.32
C THR A 59 4.31 -14.08 0.47
N GLY A 60 3.30 -14.70 -0.14
CA GLY A 60 2.35 -15.59 0.52
C GLY A 60 1.36 -14.87 1.44
N LYS A 61 1.27 -13.54 1.38
CA LYS A 61 0.39 -12.72 2.23
C LYS A 61 -0.50 -11.84 1.37
N VAL A 62 -1.78 -11.73 1.73
CA VAL A 62 -2.76 -10.90 1.02
C VAL A 62 -2.71 -9.47 1.53
N VAL A 63 -2.66 -8.51 0.61
CA VAL A 63 -2.92 -7.09 0.85
C VAL A 63 -3.92 -6.62 -0.19
N THR A 64 -5.04 -6.07 0.26
CA THR A 64 -6.16 -5.70 -0.63
C THR A 64 -5.98 -4.33 -1.27
N ASP A 65 -5.24 -3.42 -0.61
CA ASP A 65 -4.98 -2.06 -1.12
C ASP A 65 -3.49 -1.67 -1.06
N PRO A 66 -2.65 -2.26 -1.93
CA PRO A 66 -1.22 -1.97 -1.95
C PRO A 66 -0.87 -0.54 -2.38
N THR A 67 -1.85 0.22 -2.89
CA THR A 67 -1.65 1.60 -3.36
C THR A 67 -2.12 2.66 -2.37
N SER A 68 -2.54 2.26 -1.17
CA SER A 68 -2.98 3.20 -0.15
C SER A 68 -1.79 3.91 0.50
N GLY A 69 -1.83 5.24 0.53
CA GLY A 69 -0.90 6.10 1.29
C GLY A 69 -1.33 6.32 2.75
N PHE A 70 -2.53 5.84 3.14
CA PHE A 70 -3.00 5.97 4.52
C PHE A 70 -2.42 4.85 5.40
N ARG A 71 -1.33 5.16 6.10
CA ARG A 71 -0.51 4.16 6.79
C ARG A 71 -0.08 4.61 8.18
N ALA A 72 0.13 3.62 9.06
CA ALA A 72 0.85 3.78 10.31
C ALA A 72 1.99 2.76 10.37
N CYS A 73 3.12 3.15 10.95
CA CYS A 73 4.31 2.32 11.08
C CYS A 73 4.73 2.26 12.55
N ASN A 74 5.18 1.09 13.00
CA ASN A 74 5.90 0.96 14.26
C ASN A 74 7.38 1.30 14.05
N LYS A 75 8.17 1.23 15.12
CA LYS A 75 9.59 1.54 15.07
C LYS A 75 10.37 0.64 14.10
N ASP A 76 10.06 -0.66 14.03
CA ASP A 76 10.78 -1.60 13.17
C ASP A 76 10.58 -1.28 11.68
N ALA A 77 9.34 -0.93 11.29
CA ALA A 77 9.06 -0.50 9.93
C ALA A 77 9.72 0.86 9.61
N ILE A 78 9.75 1.79 10.57
CA ILE A 78 10.44 3.08 10.42
C ILE A 78 11.95 2.85 10.23
N ASP A 79 12.58 2.03 11.07
CA ASP A 79 14.01 1.72 11.00
C ASP A 79 14.37 1.03 9.67
N LEU A 80 13.48 0.17 9.14
CA LEU A 80 13.62 -0.42 7.83
C LEU A 80 13.55 0.64 6.72
N PHE A 81 12.53 1.47 6.73
CA PHE A 81 12.30 2.48 5.69
C PHE A 81 13.33 3.60 5.71
N CYS A 82 13.91 3.93 6.86
CA CYS A 82 15.05 4.85 6.92
C CYS A 82 16.28 4.34 6.18
N LYS A 83 16.42 3.01 6.01
CA LYS A 83 17.56 2.39 5.32
C LYS A 83 17.29 2.08 3.86
N SER A 84 16.04 1.77 3.53
CA SER A 84 15.68 1.19 2.23
C SER A 84 14.26 1.60 1.83
N TYR A 85 13.98 2.91 1.80
CA TYR A 85 12.69 3.38 1.29
C TYR A 85 12.75 3.56 -0.22
N PRO A 86 11.77 3.03 -0.96
CA PRO A 86 11.71 3.16 -2.41
C PRO A 86 11.48 4.61 -2.85
N ASP A 87 12.23 5.06 -3.87
CA ASP A 87 12.12 6.43 -4.38
C ASP A 87 10.95 6.62 -5.36
N ASP A 88 10.71 5.64 -6.23
CA ASP A 88 9.78 5.78 -7.37
C ASP A 88 8.32 5.42 -7.03
N TYR A 89 8.12 4.29 -6.34
CA TYR A 89 6.77 3.71 -6.06
C TYR A 89 6.67 3.23 -4.62
N PRO A 90 6.72 4.17 -3.67
CA PRO A 90 6.93 3.84 -2.27
C PRO A 90 5.83 2.95 -1.67
N GLU A 91 4.57 3.08 -2.13
CA GLU A 91 3.48 2.35 -1.50
C GLU A 91 3.56 0.83 -1.73
N PRO A 92 3.53 0.29 -2.97
CA PRO A 92 3.52 -1.16 -3.18
C PRO A 92 4.87 -1.80 -2.87
N GLU A 93 5.97 -1.11 -3.18
CA GLU A 93 7.32 -1.63 -3.04
C GLU A 93 7.72 -1.75 -1.57
N SER A 94 7.40 -0.76 -0.72
CA SER A 94 7.64 -0.82 0.71
C SER A 94 6.85 -1.93 1.41
N ILE A 95 5.63 -2.22 0.92
CA ILE A 95 4.85 -3.36 1.41
C ILE A 95 5.55 -4.68 1.07
N ALA A 96 6.00 -4.84 -0.19
CA ALA A 96 6.73 -6.02 -0.61
C ALA A 96 7.99 -6.24 0.23
N LEU A 97 8.76 -5.18 0.47
CA LEU A 97 9.97 -5.19 1.29
C LEU A 97 9.67 -5.60 2.75
N ALA A 98 8.69 -4.94 3.38
CA ALA A 98 8.29 -5.24 4.75
C ALA A 98 7.86 -6.70 4.90
N MET A 99 7.03 -7.21 3.97
CA MET A 99 6.57 -8.60 3.98
C MET A 99 7.69 -9.60 3.77
N LYS A 100 8.64 -9.32 2.87
CA LYS A 100 9.79 -10.19 2.60
C LYS A 100 10.73 -10.30 3.79
N LEU A 101 10.91 -9.24 4.52
CA LEU A 101 11.71 -9.20 5.74
C LEU A 101 10.93 -9.67 6.99
N GLY A 102 9.74 -10.25 6.80
CA GLY A 102 8.96 -10.88 7.85
C GLY A 102 8.17 -9.93 8.74
N LEU A 103 8.16 -8.63 8.45
CA LEU A 103 7.39 -7.66 9.24
C LEU A 103 5.87 -7.92 9.10
N PRO A 104 5.11 -7.88 10.21
CA PRO A 104 3.66 -7.99 10.17
C PRO A 104 3.02 -6.79 9.48
N VAL A 105 2.29 -7.05 8.39
CA VAL A 105 1.49 -6.06 7.66
C VAL A 105 0.02 -6.39 7.87
N MET A 106 -0.78 -5.41 8.31
CA MET A 106 -2.21 -5.55 8.58
C MET A 106 -2.99 -4.43 7.90
N GLU A 107 -4.26 -4.68 7.59
CA GLU A 107 -5.16 -3.70 6.97
C GLU A 107 -6.37 -3.42 7.87
N ALA A 108 -6.82 -2.17 7.87
CA ALA A 108 -8.10 -1.74 8.44
C ALA A 108 -8.98 -1.15 7.33
N PRO A 109 -10.31 -1.36 7.37
CA PRO A 109 -11.23 -0.75 6.41
C PRO A 109 -11.32 0.75 6.65
N VAL A 110 -11.18 1.54 5.58
CA VAL A 110 -11.32 2.98 5.64
C VAL A 110 -12.19 3.50 4.50
N LYS A 111 -12.98 4.54 4.76
CA LYS A 111 -13.59 5.34 3.72
C LYS A 111 -12.62 6.45 3.31
N MET A 112 -12.47 6.64 2.01
CA MET A 112 -11.75 7.80 1.49
C MET A 112 -12.73 8.78 0.89
N ASN A 113 -12.50 10.06 1.17
CA ASN A 113 -13.25 11.16 0.59
C ASN A 113 -12.82 11.44 -0.85
N GLU A 114 -13.64 12.16 -1.59
CA GLU A 114 -13.20 12.72 -2.86
C GLU A 114 -12.06 13.73 -2.64
N ARG A 115 -11.10 13.74 -3.55
CA ARG A 115 -9.97 14.67 -3.48
C ARG A 115 -10.47 16.12 -3.56
N GLN A 116 -10.13 16.92 -2.56
CA GLN A 116 -10.54 18.33 -2.51
C GLN A 116 -9.62 19.25 -3.32
N GLY A 117 -8.48 18.77 -3.84
CA GLY A 117 -7.54 19.54 -4.64
C GLY A 117 -6.53 18.66 -5.40
N GLY A 118 -5.86 19.29 -6.38
CA GLY A 118 -4.83 18.63 -7.19
C GLY A 118 -5.38 17.82 -8.37
N ARG A 119 -4.49 17.52 -9.32
CA ARG A 119 -4.77 16.61 -10.45
C ARG A 119 -4.13 15.26 -10.21
N SER A 120 -4.80 14.19 -10.62
CA SER A 120 -4.20 12.85 -10.63
C SER A 120 -2.98 12.87 -11.54
N SER A 121 -1.82 12.48 -11.01
CA SER A 121 -0.56 12.39 -11.77
C SER A 121 -0.58 11.25 -12.79
N ILE A 122 -1.57 10.36 -12.73
CA ILE A 122 -1.63 9.13 -13.53
C ILE A 122 -2.80 9.24 -14.50
N GLY A 123 -2.52 9.43 -15.79
CA GLY A 123 -3.49 9.45 -16.87
C GLY A 123 -3.04 8.69 -18.10
N GLY A 124 -3.92 7.93 -18.74
CA GLY A 124 -3.70 7.29 -20.03
C GLY A 124 -2.50 6.34 -20.13
N PHE A 125 -1.62 6.56 -21.09
CA PHE A 125 -0.41 5.76 -21.33
C PHE A 125 0.55 5.70 -20.15
N SER A 126 0.57 6.73 -19.30
CA SER A 126 1.33 6.77 -18.05
C SER A 126 0.91 5.66 -17.08
N SER A 127 -0.35 5.23 -17.11
CA SER A 127 -0.86 4.17 -16.21
C SER A 127 -0.29 2.79 -16.54
N VAL A 128 -0.14 2.46 -17.83
CA VAL A 128 0.45 1.16 -18.27
C VAL A 128 1.94 1.12 -17.91
N TYR A 129 2.66 2.18 -18.22
CA TYR A 129 4.07 2.32 -17.85
C TYR A 129 4.28 2.20 -16.34
N TYR A 130 3.45 2.89 -15.55
CA TYR A 130 3.42 2.78 -14.09
C TYR A 130 3.24 1.32 -13.64
N MET A 131 2.25 0.61 -14.18
CA MET A 131 1.98 -0.78 -13.81
C MET A 131 3.14 -1.71 -14.12
N ILE A 132 3.82 -1.54 -15.27
CA ILE A 132 4.99 -2.33 -15.62
C ILE A 132 6.14 -2.06 -14.65
N LYS A 133 6.45 -0.79 -14.39
CA LYS A 133 7.54 -0.41 -13.48
C LYS A 133 7.32 -0.94 -12.07
N VAL A 134 6.12 -0.73 -11.51
CA VAL A 134 5.78 -1.21 -10.15
C VAL A 134 5.84 -2.73 -10.08
N THR A 135 5.34 -3.42 -11.11
CA THR A 135 5.44 -4.89 -11.19
C THR A 135 6.90 -5.34 -11.14
N LEU A 136 7.77 -4.72 -11.94
CA LEU A 136 9.20 -5.05 -11.96
C LEU A 136 9.89 -4.73 -10.63
N ALA A 137 9.56 -3.60 -10.02
CA ALA A 137 10.11 -3.20 -8.72
C ALA A 137 9.75 -4.21 -7.61
N ILE A 138 8.47 -4.61 -7.52
CA ILE A 138 8.02 -5.63 -6.56
C ILE A 138 8.74 -6.96 -6.79
N VAL A 139 8.85 -7.41 -8.05
CA VAL A 139 9.55 -8.67 -8.39
C VAL A 139 11.01 -8.59 -7.99
N LEU A 140 11.69 -7.47 -8.29
CA LEU A 140 13.09 -7.25 -7.97
C LEU A 140 13.35 -7.26 -6.46
N VAL A 141 12.55 -6.52 -5.69
CA VAL A 141 12.62 -6.49 -4.21
C VAL A 141 12.43 -7.89 -3.65
N CYS A 142 11.43 -8.61 -4.11
CA CYS A 142 11.16 -9.97 -3.65
C CYS A 142 12.24 -10.97 -4.07
N TRP A 143 12.91 -10.75 -5.19
CA TRP A 143 14.00 -11.61 -5.67
C TRP A 143 15.29 -11.36 -4.90
N VAL A 144 15.67 -10.09 -4.69
CA VAL A 144 16.88 -9.70 -3.93
C VAL A 144 16.82 -10.21 -2.50
N HIS A 145 15.66 -10.11 -1.84
CA HIS A 145 15.46 -10.55 -0.44
C HIS A 145 14.92 -12.00 -0.33
N ARG A 146 15.21 -12.85 -1.31
CA ARG A 146 14.69 -14.23 -1.33
C ARG A 146 15.27 -15.13 -0.22
N GLY A 147 16.41 -14.78 0.33
CA GLY A 147 17.14 -15.53 1.37
C GLY A 147 17.08 -14.92 2.77
N ASP A 148 16.56 -13.73 2.91
CA ASP A 148 16.51 -13.00 4.18
C ASP A 148 15.25 -13.43 4.96
N LYS A 149 15.39 -14.51 5.73
CA LYS A 149 14.37 -14.97 6.70
C LYS A 149 14.97 -15.03 8.08
#